data_289e8ed82e66004c2873f0316a025be5
#
_entry.id   289e8ed82e66004c2873f0316a025be5
#
_cell.length_a   1.000
_cell.length_b   1.000
_cell.length_c   1.000
_cell.angle_alpha   90.00
_cell.angle_beta   90.00
_cell.angle_gamma   90.00
#
_symmetry.space_group_name_H-M   'P 1'
#
loop_
_entity.id
_entity.type
_entity.pdbx_description
1 polymer ?
#
loop_
_entity_poly.entity_id
_entity_poly.type
_entity_poly.pdbx_seq_one_letter_code
_entity_poly.pdbx_strand_id
1 'polypeptide(L)'
;MQDEEEEALYGKSKEEVMAFFEKRNSQSFEDWAEANHGKYMEFFSKNIVSNLERELSSRGVISLDAEYDRRFDLSETGIERLMIISHAGTMSVLLSYFLNMPLYAWTWRKFLPRHAGHTKLKSTQISGGHFFRLKEFNNVSFTGGDEEQTY
;
A
#
# COMPACT_ATOMS: atom_id res chain seq x y z
N MET A 1 12.31 -15.05 -1.74
CA MET A 1 11.66 -16.34 -1.47
C MET A 1 10.33 -16.26 -2.19
N GLN A 2 10.25 -16.84 -3.38
CA GLN A 2 8.99 -16.97 -4.09
C GLN A 2 8.10 -17.91 -3.28
N ASP A 3 6.84 -17.57 -3.17
CA ASP A 3 5.87 -18.34 -2.42
C ASP A 3 5.71 -19.69 -3.14
N GLU A 4 5.88 -20.81 -2.44
CA GLU A 4 5.73 -22.17 -3.01
C GLU A 4 4.35 -22.35 -3.68
N GLU A 5 3.34 -21.58 -3.24
CA GLU A 5 2.03 -21.58 -3.87
C GLU A 5 1.97 -20.73 -5.16
N GLU A 6 2.80 -19.71 -5.32
CA GLU A 6 2.90 -18.99 -6.60
C GLU A 6 3.65 -19.83 -7.64
N GLU A 7 4.66 -20.59 -7.25
CA GLU A 7 5.27 -21.60 -8.13
C GLU A 7 4.24 -22.67 -8.55
N ALA A 8 3.32 -23.04 -7.66
CA ALA A 8 2.26 -24.00 -7.96
C ALA A 8 1.22 -23.48 -8.98
N LEU A 9 1.18 -22.18 -9.25
CA LEU A 9 0.31 -21.58 -10.29
C LEU A 9 0.96 -21.55 -11.67
N TYR A 10 2.26 -21.77 -11.74
CA TYR A 10 2.97 -21.77 -13.04
C TYR A 10 2.49 -22.97 -13.90
N GLY A 11 2.02 -22.68 -15.09
CA GLY A 11 1.48 -23.71 -16.00
C GLY A 11 0.03 -24.13 -15.75
N LYS A 12 -0.66 -23.51 -14.78
CA LYS A 12 -2.10 -23.73 -14.54
C LYS A 12 -2.96 -23.03 -15.59
N SER A 13 -4.16 -23.54 -15.82
CA SER A 13 -5.14 -22.87 -16.65
C SER A 13 -5.64 -21.57 -16.00
N LYS A 14 -6.22 -20.69 -16.80
CA LYS A 14 -6.84 -19.47 -16.31
C LYS A 14 -7.91 -19.73 -15.25
N GLU A 15 -8.69 -20.78 -15.46
CA GLU A 15 -9.78 -21.20 -14.57
C GLU A 15 -9.22 -21.66 -13.20
N GLU A 16 -8.14 -22.44 -13.19
CA GLU A 16 -7.48 -22.87 -11.96
C GLU A 16 -6.88 -21.71 -11.18
N VAL A 17 -6.27 -20.76 -11.90
CA VAL A 17 -5.72 -19.54 -11.30
C VAL A 17 -6.84 -18.67 -10.71
N MET A 18 -7.94 -18.50 -11.43
CA MET A 18 -9.11 -17.75 -10.93
C MET A 18 -9.70 -18.42 -9.69
N ALA A 19 -9.92 -19.72 -9.71
CA ALA A 19 -10.43 -20.48 -8.56
C ALA A 19 -9.53 -20.37 -7.32
N PHE A 20 -8.21 -20.38 -7.53
CA PHE A 20 -7.25 -20.15 -6.45
C PHE A 20 -7.42 -18.77 -5.82
N PHE A 21 -7.52 -17.73 -6.63
CA PHE A 21 -7.71 -16.37 -6.12
C PHE A 21 -9.10 -16.16 -5.49
N GLU A 22 -10.15 -16.78 -6.03
CA GLU A 22 -11.48 -16.73 -5.42
C GLU A 22 -11.48 -17.38 -4.04
N LYS A 23 -10.89 -18.57 -3.90
CA LYS A 23 -10.71 -19.22 -2.60
C LYS A 23 -9.95 -18.36 -1.62
N ARG A 24 -8.85 -17.74 -2.06
CA ARG A 24 -8.03 -16.85 -1.24
C ARG A 24 -8.78 -15.58 -0.84
N ASN A 25 -9.64 -15.06 -1.70
CA ASN A 25 -10.46 -13.86 -1.43
C ASN A 25 -11.64 -14.16 -0.48
N SER A 26 -12.10 -15.39 -0.40
CA SER A 26 -13.18 -15.82 0.50
C SER A 26 -12.71 -16.16 1.91
N GLN A 27 -11.40 -16.24 2.15
CA GLN A 27 -10.86 -16.49 3.49
C GLN A 27 -11.15 -15.30 4.41
N SER A 28 -11.47 -15.59 5.67
CA SER A 28 -11.54 -14.56 6.70
C SER A 28 -10.14 -13.96 6.95
N PHE A 29 -10.08 -12.81 7.60
CA PHE A 29 -8.79 -12.24 8.00
C PHE A 29 -8.05 -13.17 8.95
N GLU A 30 -8.76 -13.79 9.87
CA GLU A 30 -8.23 -14.71 10.86
C GLU A 30 -7.61 -15.95 10.17
N ASP A 31 -8.35 -16.58 9.25
CA ASP A 31 -7.85 -17.73 8.48
C ASP A 31 -6.61 -17.35 7.66
N TRP A 32 -6.61 -16.17 7.07
CA TRP A 32 -5.47 -15.66 6.32
C TRP A 32 -4.28 -15.35 7.22
N ALA A 33 -4.50 -14.75 8.39
CA ALA A 33 -3.44 -14.40 9.34
C ALA A 33 -2.82 -15.65 10.00
N GLU A 34 -3.58 -16.72 10.17
CA GLU A 34 -3.08 -18.00 10.67
C GLU A 34 -2.23 -18.75 9.65
N ALA A 35 -2.50 -18.56 8.36
CA ALA A 35 -1.68 -19.13 7.31
C ALA A 35 -0.26 -18.54 7.34
N ASN A 36 0.74 -19.32 6.93
CA ASN A 36 2.13 -18.85 6.87
C ASN A 36 2.29 -17.59 6.02
N HIS A 37 1.51 -17.46 4.97
CA HIS A 37 1.48 -16.30 4.09
C HIS A 37 1.01 -15.03 4.81
N GLY A 38 0.01 -15.13 5.68
CA GLY A 38 -0.48 -14.01 6.48
C GLY A 38 0.61 -13.45 7.38
N LYS A 39 1.36 -14.30 8.05
CA LYS A 39 2.50 -13.89 8.91
C LYS A 39 3.60 -13.20 8.12
N TYR A 40 3.93 -13.72 6.93
CA TYR A 40 4.93 -13.08 6.07
C TYR A 40 4.48 -11.70 5.59
N MET A 41 3.26 -11.59 5.12
CA MET A 41 2.72 -10.33 4.63
C MET A 41 2.53 -9.30 5.75
N GLU A 42 2.18 -9.73 6.96
CA GLU A 42 2.17 -8.88 8.14
C GLU A 42 3.57 -8.36 8.48
N PHE A 43 4.57 -9.24 8.48
CA PHE A 43 5.97 -8.87 8.70
C PHE A 43 6.46 -7.90 7.62
N PHE A 44 6.15 -8.15 6.35
CA PHE A 44 6.50 -7.28 5.24
C PHE A 44 5.89 -5.88 5.39
N SER A 45 4.59 -5.79 5.69
CA SER A 45 3.93 -4.49 5.86
C SER A 45 4.44 -3.73 7.07
N LYS A 46 4.67 -4.41 8.20
CA LYS A 46 5.26 -3.81 9.41
C LYS A 46 6.65 -3.25 9.15
N ASN A 47 7.49 -3.96 8.41
CA ASN A 47 8.82 -3.47 8.05
C ASN A 47 8.77 -2.23 7.16
N ILE A 48 7.87 -2.20 6.16
CA ILE A 48 7.69 -1.02 5.31
C ILE A 48 7.25 0.17 6.14
N VAL A 49 6.24 -0.01 6.98
CA VAL A 49 5.70 1.05 7.83
C VAL A 49 6.75 1.57 8.81
N SER A 50 7.45 0.68 9.52
CA SER A 50 8.49 1.09 10.48
C SER A 50 9.63 1.87 9.82
N ASN A 51 10.04 1.47 8.62
CA ASN A 51 11.04 2.20 7.85
C ASN A 51 10.51 3.56 7.38
N LEU A 52 9.26 3.60 6.91
CA LEU A 52 8.61 4.85 6.51
C LEU A 52 8.52 5.83 7.69
N GLU A 53 8.01 5.38 8.83
CA GLU A 53 7.86 6.21 10.04
C GLU A 53 9.20 6.78 10.51
N ARG A 54 10.26 5.99 10.48
CA ARG A 54 11.60 6.46 10.80
C ARG A 54 12.06 7.57 9.85
N GLU A 55 11.84 7.37 8.54
CA GLU A 55 12.20 8.38 7.52
C GLU A 55 11.34 9.64 7.62
N LEU A 56 10.05 9.51 7.88
CA LEU A 56 9.15 10.63 8.08
C LEU A 56 9.53 11.41 9.34
N SER A 57 9.75 10.71 10.46
CA SER A 57 10.12 11.31 11.74
C SER A 57 11.45 12.06 11.66
N SER A 58 12.45 11.52 10.95
CA SER A 58 13.73 12.22 10.72
C SER A 58 13.58 13.52 9.96
N ARG A 59 12.44 13.75 9.34
CA ARG A 59 12.09 14.92 8.53
C ARG A 59 11.04 15.82 9.20
N GLY A 60 10.74 15.57 10.47
CA GLY A 60 9.73 16.34 11.21
C GLY A 60 8.28 16.03 10.85
N VAL A 61 8.03 14.88 10.23
CA VAL A 61 6.67 14.38 9.98
C VAL A 61 6.39 13.28 10.99
N ILE A 62 5.60 13.57 12.00
CA ILE A 62 5.34 12.67 13.13
C ILE A 62 3.94 12.08 13.01
N SER A 63 3.83 10.76 13.05
CA SER A 63 2.54 10.08 13.16
C SER A 63 1.98 10.28 14.57
N LEU A 64 0.77 10.78 14.64
CA LEU A 64 -0.02 10.91 15.87
C LEU A 64 -1.00 9.74 15.88
N ASP A 65 -0.59 8.61 16.42
CA ASP A 65 -1.40 7.41 16.42
C ASP A 65 -2.64 7.57 17.32
N ALA A 66 -3.81 7.45 16.68
CA ALA A 66 -5.04 7.08 17.32
C ALA A 66 -5.52 5.78 16.65
N GLU A 67 -6.08 4.87 17.42
CA GLU A 67 -6.44 3.50 17.00
C GLU A 67 -7.27 3.43 15.71
N TYR A 68 -8.04 4.48 15.40
CA TYR A 68 -8.94 4.53 14.24
C TYR A 68 -8.74 5.75 13.35
N ASP A 69 -7.78 6.64 13.67
CA ASP A 69 -7.70 7.96 13.04
C ASP A 69 -6.25 8.46 13.03
N ARG A 70 -5.43 7.90 12.13
CA ARG A 70 -4.04 8.32 12.01
C ARG A 70 -3.95 9.73 11.49
N ARG A 71 -3.38 10.59 12.32
CA ARG A 71 -3.04 11.97 12.00
C ARG A 71 -1.54 12.18 12.01
N PHE A 72 -1.11 13.28 11.46
CA PHE A 72 0.31 13.63 11.38
C PHE A 72 0.52 15.03 11.93
N ASP A 73 1.55 15.19 12.75
CA ASP A 73 2.08 16.50 13.06
C ASP A 73 3.10 16.88 12.00
N LEU A 74 2.91 18.05 11.40
CA LEU A 74 3.79 18.64 10.38
C LEU A 74 4.39 19.97 10.83
N SER A 75 4.28 20.31 12.11
CA SER A 75 4.71 21.63 12.62
C SER A 75 6.23 21.86 12.50
N GLU A 76 7.00 20.80 12.64
CA GLU A 76 8.46 20.86 12.60
C GLU A 76 9.06 20.52 11.23
N THR A 77 8.22 20.17 10.24
CA THR A 77 8.74 19.83 8.92
C THR A 77 8.92 21.05 8.03
N GLY A 78 10.11 21.18 7.45
CA GLY A 78 10.37 22.13 6.35
C GLY A 78 10.05 21.57 4.97
N ILE A 79 9.45 20.37 4.88
CA ILE A 79 9.20 19.69 3.62
C ILE A 79 7.86 20.13 3.05
N GLU A 80 7.88 20.79 1.91
CA GLU A 80 6.67 21.11 1.15
C GLU A 80 6.22 19.94 0.26
N ARG A 81 7.17 19.14 -0.23
CA ARG A 81 6.92 18.02 -1.13
C ARG A 81 7.88 16.87 -0.84
N LEU A 82 7.35 15.67 -0.74
CA LEU A 82 8.10 14.42 -0.62
C LEU A 82 7.74 13.53 -1.80
N MET A 83 8.76 13.02 -2.50
CA MET A 83 8.58 12.01 -3.54
C MET A 83 9.09 10.66 -3.03
N ILE A 84 8.28 9.63 -3.15
CA ILE A 84 8.65 8.25 -2.84
C ILE A 84 8.56 7.43 -4.12
N ILE A 85 9.65 6.76 -4.48
CA ILE A 85 9.71 5.84 -5.62
C ILE A 85 9.71 4.42 -5.07
N SER A 86 8.77 3.60 -5.50
CA SER A 86 8.64 2.23 -5.01
C SER A 86 7.95 1.30 -6.01
N HIS A 87 7.92 0.02 -5.68
CA HIS A 87 7.19 -1.00 -6.43
C HIS A 87 5.71 -1.05 -6.02
N ALA A 88 4.87 -1.67 -6.87
CA ALA A 88 3.42 -1.73 -6.70
C ALA A 88 2.97 -2.22 -5.31
N GLY A 89 3.54 -3.33 -4.82
CA GLY A 89 3.19 -3.87 -3.49
C GLY A 89 3.54 -2.90 -2.36
N THR A 90 4.74 -2.32 -2.39
CA THR A 90 5.14 -1.29 -1.42
C THR A 90 4.25 -0.06 -1.51
N MET A 91 3.94 0.42 -2.72
CA MET A 91 3.04 1.56 -2.92
C MET A 91 1.66 1.30 -2.30
N SER A 92 1.12 0.10 -2.43
CA SER A 92 -0.17 -0.27 -1.84
C SER A 92 -0.15 -0.23 -0.32
N VAL A 93 0.94 -0.67 0.31
CA VAL A 93 1.14 -0.56 1.77
C VAL A 93 1.24 0.91 2.19
N LEU A 94 2.03 1.72 1.47
CA LEU A 94 2.18 3.14 1.76
C LEU A 94 0.84 3.89 1.64
N LEU A 95 0.06 3.61 0.59
CA LEU A 95 -1.26 4.19 0.42
C LEU A 95 -2.21 3.79 1.55
N SER A 96 -2.21 2.52 1.93
CA SER A 96 -3.01 2.04 3.06
C SER A 96 -2.62 2.74 4.35
N TYR A 97 -1.32 2.93 4.60
CA TYR A 97 -0.82 3.64 5.77
C TYR A 97 -1.31 5.10 5.80
N PHE A 98 -1.06 5.87 4.74
CA PHE A 98 -1.43 7.29 4.69
C PHE A 98 -2.94 7.55 4.64
N LEU A 99 -3.72 6.62 4.09
CA LEU A 99 -5.18 6.72 4.00
C LEU A 99 -5.90 6.07 5.18
N ASN A 100 -5.17 5.68 6.22
CA ASN A 100 -5.70 5.05 7.42
C ASN A 100 -6.55 3.80 7.12
N MET A 101 -6.09 2.98 6.19
CA MET A 101 -6.71 1.71 5.82
C MET A 101 -6.01 0.55 6.53
N PRO A 102 -6.71 -0.55 6.82
CA PRO A 102 -6.07 -1.73 7.39
C PRO A 102 -4.92 -2.25 6.51
N LEU A 103 -3.83 -2.66 7.16
CA LEU A 103 -2.60 -3.08 6.47
C LEU A 103 -2.61 -4.58 6.16
N TYR A 104 -3.65 -5.09 5.53
CA TYR A 104 -3.70 -6.49 5.08
C TYR A 104 -3.83 -6.63 3.56
N ALA A 105 -3.53 -7.84 3.09
CA ALA A 105 -3.37 -8.13 1.67
C ALA A 105 -4.57 -7.73 0.80
N TRP A 106 -5.78 -7.91 1.27
CA TRP A 106 -6.96 -7.51 0.47
C TRP A 106 -7.16 -6.00 0.36
N THR A 107 -6.65 -5.23 1.31
CA THR A 107 -6.62 -3.77 1.18
C THR A 107 -5.66 -3.37 0.07
N TRP A 108 -4.50 -4.03 -0.03
CA TRP A 108 -3.51 -3.74 -1.07
C TRP A 108 -4.03 -4.01 -2.47
N ARG A 109 -4.83 -5.07 -2.65
CA ARG A 109 -5.46 -5.39 -3.94
C ARG A 109 -6.45 -4.34 -4.44
N LYS A 110 -6.88 -3.42 -3.60
CA LYS A 110 -7.70 -2.28 -4.00
C LYS A 110 -6.92 -1.23 -4.77
N PHE A 111 -5.60 -1.25 -4.67
CA PHE A 111 -4.70 -0.37 -5.40
C PHE A 111 -3.98 -1.18 -6.47
N LEU A 112 -4.17 -0.80 -7.71
CA LEU A 112 -3.51 -1.41 -8.86
C LEU A 112 -2.63 -0.35 -9.56
N PRO A 113 -1.42 -0.09 -9.03
CA PRO A 113 -0.51 0.90 -9.61
C PRO A 113 0.01 0.41 -10.98
N ARG A 114 -0.03 1.27 -11.96
CA ARG A 114 0.60 1.03 -13.28
C ARG A 114 2.08 1.35 -13.23
N HIS A 115 2.83 0.75 -14.14
CA HIS A 115 4.22 1.13 -14.36
C HIS A 115 4.31 2.62 -14.70
N ALA A 116 5.30 3.30 -14.12
CA ALA A 116 5.48 4.74 -14.27
C ALA A 116 4.27 5.62 -13.88
N GLY A 117 3.23 5.04 -13.25
CA GLY A 117 2.11 5.81 -12.72
C GLY A 117 2.52 6.61 -11.48
N HIS A 118 2.09 7.86 -11.38
CA HIS A 118 2.26 8.63 -10.17
C HIS A 118 0.96 8.77 -9.37
N THR A 119 1.10 8.75 -8.06
CA THR A 119 -0.01 8.93 -7.11
C THR A 119 0.30 10.13 -6.24
N LYS A 120 -0.67 11.00 -6.05
CA LYS A 120 -0.52 12.24 -5.28
C LYS A 120 -1.42 12.23 -4.06
N LEU A 121 -0.79 12.36 -2.92
CA LEU A 121 -1.46 12.64 -1.66
C LEU A 121 -1.28 14.13 -1.31
N LYS A 122 -2.28 14.70 -0.67
CA LYS A 122 -2.22 16.05 -0.13
C LYS A 122 -2.59 16.02 1.35
N SER A 123 -1.73 16.61 2.19
CA SER A 123 -2.05 16.85 3.59
C SER A 123 -3.14 17.93 3.70
N THR A 124 -4.03 17.74 4.64
CA THR A 124 -5.10 18.70 4.98
C THR A 124 -5.17 18.80 6.49
N GLN A 125 -5.05 20.01 7.01
CA GLN A 125 -5.17 20.26 8.43
C GLN A 125 -6.64 20.13 8.86
N ILE A 126 -6.87 19.34 9.89
CA ILE A 126 -8.14 19.19 10.57
C ILE A 126 -7.82 19.19 12.06
N SER A 127 -8.76 19.57 12.90
CA SER A 127 -8.58 19.68 14.36
C SER A 127 -7.62 18.63 14.95
N GLY A 128 -6.48 19.10 15.48
CA GLY A 128 -5.48 18.25 16.15
C GLY A 128 -4.47 17.53 15.26
N GLY A 129 -4.32 17.88 13.99
CA GLY A 129 -3.30 17.31 13.10
C GLY A 129 -3.62 17.40 11.62
N HIS A 130 -2.88 16.66 10.82
CA HIS A 130 -3.04 16.61 9.36
C HIS A 130 -3.45 15.22 8.93
N PHE A 131 -4.36 15.15 7.94
CA PHE A 131 -4.71 13.91 7.23
C PHE A 131 -4.18 13.96 5.82
N PHE A 132 -3.76 12.82 5.28
CA PHE A 132 -3.46 12.69 3.87
C PHE A 132 -4.70 12.28 3.09
N ARG A 133 -4.94 12.97 1.98
CA ARG A 133 -6.06 12.71 1.06
C ARG A 133 -5.52 12.35 -0.30
N LEU A 134 -6.09 11.31 -0.90
CA LEU A 134 -5.79 10.93 -2.27
C LEU A 134 -6.34 12.00 -3.24
N LYS A 135 -5.47 12.59 -4.02
CA LYS A 135 -5.81 13.61 -5.04
C LYS A 135 -5.77 13.05 -6.44
N GLU A 136 -4.78 12.24 -6.71
CA GLU A 136 -4.59 11.57 -7.98
C GLU A 136 -4.12 10.15 -7.70
N PHE A 137 -4.64 9.19 -8.43
CA PHE A 137 -4.18 7.82 -8.36
C PHE A 137 -3.78 7.35 -9.76
N ASN A 138 -2.57 6.81 -9.85
CA ASN A 138 -2.11 6.08 -11.01
C ASN A 138 -2.13 6.92 -12.32
N ASN A 139 -1.81 8.20 -12.19
CA ASN A 139 -1.76 9.11 -13.33
C ASN A 139 -0.53 8.81 -14.20
N VAL A 140 -0.77 8.55 -15.47
CA VAL A 140 0.23 8.23 -16.50
C VAL A 140 0.24 9.23 -17.66
N SER A 141 -0.37 10.38 -17.49
CA SER A 141 -0.54 11.39 -18.55
C SER A 141 0.78 11.85 -19.20
N PHE A 142 1.90 11.70 -18.49
CA PHE A 142 3.23 12.03 -19.00
C PHE A 142 3.88 10.91 -19.83
N THR A 143 3.31 9.70 -19.89
CA THR A 143 3.86 8.56 -20.65
C THR A 143 3.31 8.45 -22.07
N GLY A 144 2.44 9.37 -22.49
CA GLY A 144 2.01 9.52 -23.89
C GLY A 144 0.83 8.68 -24.33
N GLY A 145 0.13 8.01 -23.46
CA GLY A 145 -1.12 7.34 -23.83
C GLY A 145 -1.55 6.19 -22.94
N ASP A 146 -2.83 5.88 -23.05
CA ASP A 146 -3.48 4.76 -22.33
C ASP A 146 -3.24 3.38 -23.00
N GLU A 147 -2.46 3.34 -24.07
CA GLU A 147 -2.32 2.13 -24.87
C GLU A 147 -1.26 1.21 -24.25
N GLU A 148 -1.69 0.01 -23.90
CA GLU A 148 -0.88 -1.18 -23.57
C GLU A 148 0.10 -1.05 -22.38
N GLN A 149 -0.39 -0.63 -21.24
CA GLN A 149 0.37 -0.87 -20.03
C GLN A 149 0.07 -2.28 -19.51
N THR A 150 0.92 -3.22 -19.88
CA THR A 150 0.93 -4.58 -19.33
C THR A 150 1.12 -4.54 -17.81
N TYR A 151 0.27 -5.27 -17.15
CA TYR A 151 0.37 -5.56 -15.71
C TYR A 151 1.49 -6.54 -15.42
#